data_0e25c7bf0c70187517e4ea72396d49c0
#
_entry.id   0e25c7bf0c70187517e4ea72396d49c0
#
_cell.length_a   1.000
_cell.length_b   1.000
_cell.length_c   1.000
_cell.angle_alpha   90.00
_cell.angle_beta   90.00
_cell.angle_gamma   90.00
#
_symmetry.space_group_name_H-M   'P 1'
#
loop_
_entity.id
_entity.type
_entity.pdbx_description
1 polymer ?
#
loop_
_entity_poly.entity_id
_entity_poly.type
_entity_poly.pdbx_seq_one_letter_code
_entity_poly.pdbx_strand_id
1 'polypeptide(L)'
;LPLPTDVGWAVIDYLKNGRPVSDAPEIFLRAVAPYVSLQNFDNILIKHMRKAGIPLDSIKHHGLHSLRHSLATHMLDEGIPITSIQGVLGHINADSTQKYIGVNVRQLRSCALEVTD
;
A
#
# COMPACT_ATOMS: atom_id res chain seq x y z
N LEU A 1 -8.47 0.58 -2.70
CA LEU A 1 -8.50 0.65 -1.24
C LEU A 1 -9.64 1.55 -0.80
N PRO A 2 -10.48 1.11 0.15
CA PRO A 2 -11.44 1.99 0.78
C PRO A 2 -10.70 3.13 1.51
N LEU A 3 -11.24 4.33 1.43
CA LEU A 3 -10.65 5.51 2.05
C LEU A 3 -11.21 5.66 3.48
N PRO A 4 -10.39 5.53 4.53
CA PRO A 4 -10.82 5.80 5.89
C PRO A 4 -11.33 7.24 6.05
N THR A 5 -12.28 7.46 6.95
CA THR A 5 -12.93 8.76 7.14
C THR A 5 -11.96 9.86 7.55
N ASP A 6 -11.04 9.58 8.43
CA ASP A 6 -9.98 10.51 8.88
C ASP A 6 -9.04 10.91 7.75
N VAL A 7 -8.65 9.95 6.91
CA VAL A 7 -7.85 10.21 5.71
C VAL A 7 -8.64 11.05 4.71
N GLY A 8 -9.92 10.76 4.51
CA GLY A 8 -10.80 11.55 3.66
C GLY A 8 -10.88 13.03 4.09
N TRP A 9 -11.04 13.28 5.37
CA TRP A 9 -11.03 14.65 5.92
C TRP A 9 -9.69 15.34 5.75
N ALA A 10 -8.57 14.63 5.92
CA ALA A 10 -7.24 15.18 5.69
C ALA A 10 -7.03 15.58 4.21
N VAL A 11 -7.53 14.78 3.27
CA VAL A 11 -7.49 15.13 1.84
C VAL A 11 -8.33 16.37 1.53
N ILE A 12 -9.54 16.47 2.12
CA ILE A 12 -10.39 17.64 1.94
C ILE A 12 -9.73 18.91 2.50
N ASP A 13 -9.11 18.81 3.66
CA ASP A 13 -8.37 19.94 4.26
C ASP A 13 -7.20 20.37 3.37
N TYR A 14 -6.43 19.42 2.86
CA TYR A 14 -5.37 19.71 1.91
C TYR A 14 -5.88 20.41 0.65
N LEU A 15 -6.97 19.95 0.06
CA LEU A 15 -7.56 20.54 -1.14
C LEU A 15 -8.05 21.98 -0.91
N LYS A 16 -8.56 22.27 0.29
CA LYS A 16 -9.06 23.61 0.64
C LYS A 16 -7.94 24.57 1.04
N ASN A 17 -6.98 24.11 1.82
CA ASN A 17 -6.07 24.99 2.56
C ASN A 17 -4.60 24.78 2.22
N GLY A 18 -4.19 23.61 1.71
CA GLY A 18 -2.79 23.26 1.51
C GLY A 18 -2.35 23.10 0.07
N ARG A 19 -3.28 22.81 -0.83
CA ARG A 19 -2.94 22.58 -2.25
C ARG A 19 -2.55 23.89 -2.93
N PRO A 20 -1.37 23.97 -3.60
CA PRO A 20 -1.00 25.13 -4.41
C PRO A 20 -2.03 25.38 -5.52
N VAL A 21 -2.21 26.65 -5.87
CA VAL A 21 -3.03 27.03 -7.02
C VAL A 21 -2.34 26.57 -8.30
N SER A 22 -2.99 25.70 -9.07
CA SER A 22 -2.45 25.11 -10.28
C SER A 22 -3.58 24.56 -11.14
N ASP A 23 -3.39 24.60 -12.46
CA ASP A 23 -4.30 23.99 -13.45
C ASP A 23 -4.09 22.47 -13.59
N ALA A 24 -3.12 21.89 -12.87
CA ALA A 24 -2.87 20.46 -12.87
C ALA A 24 -4.07 19.68 -12.33
N PRO A 25 -4.54 18.63 -13.02
CA PRO A 25 -5.70 17.84 -12.62
C PRO A 25 -5.42 16.92 -11.43
N GLU A 26 -4.15 16.68 -11.12
CA GLU A 26 -3.74 15.78 -10.04
C GLU A 26 -4.04 16.40 -8.67
N ILE A 27 -4.44 15.54 -7.73
CA ILE A 27 -4.76 15.96 -6.36
C ILE A 27 -3.49 16.48 -5.67
N PHE A 28 -2.44 15.67 -5.66
CA PHE A 28 -1.21 15.98 -4.92
C PHE A 28 -0.16 16.63 -5.81
N LEU A 29 0.26 17.82 -5.42
CA LEU A 29 1.24 18.63 -6.13
C LEU A 29 2.49 18.86 -5.28
N ARG A 30 3.59 19.17 -5.95
CA ARG A 30 4.80 19.66 -5.26
C ARG A 30 4.49 20.99 -4.57
N ALA A 31 5.02 21.16 -3.35
CA ALA A 31 4.85 22.39 -2.57
C ALA A 31 5.72 23.55 -3.08
N VAL A 32 6.63 23.29 -4.02
CA VAL A 32 7.53 24.27 -4.63
C VAL A 32 7.27 24.36 -6.13
N ALA A 33 7.43 25.55 -6.67
CA ALA A 33 7.28 25.80 -8.11
C ALA A 33 8.33 25.02 -8.94
N PRO A 34 7.97 24.55 -10.13
CA PRO A 34 6.61 24.53 -10.68
C PRO A 34 5.71 23.56 -9.92
N TYR A 35 4.49 23.95 -9.59
CA TYR A 35 3.52 23.16 -8.82
C TYR A 35 2.93 22.05 -9.68
N VAL A 36 3.78 21.10 -10.04
CA VAL A 36 3.44 19.93 -10.86
C VAL A 36 3.07 18.73 -9.98
N SER A 37 2.50 17.71 -10.59
CA SER A 37 2.16 16.46 -9.93
C SER A 37 3.30 15.89 -9.08
N LEU A 38 2.98 15.44 -7.89
CA LEU A 38 3.92 14.75 -7.02
C LEU A 38 4.07 13.31 -7.51
N GLN A 39 5.22 12.99 -8.12
CA GLN A 39 5.47 11.71 -8.78
C GLN A 39 5.96 10.63 -7.83
N ASN A 40 6.69 11.00 -6.78
CA ASN A 40 7.33 10.03 -5.89
C ASN A 40 7.03 10.34 -4.43
N PHE A 41 6.32 9.42 -3.79
CA PHE A 41 5.96 9.48 -2.37
C PHE A 41 6.92 8.70 -1.46
N ASP A 42 7.84 7.92 -2.01
CA ASP A 42 8.74 7.06 -1.24
C ASP A 42 9.60 7.86 -0.25
N ASN A 43 10.06 9.04 -0.65
CA ASN A 43 10.84 9.91 0.24
C ASN A 43 10.04 10.38 1.46
N ILE A 44 8.73 10.60 1.30
CA ILE A 44 7.84 10.98 2.40
C ILE A 44 7.70 9.79 3.36
N LEU A 45 7.45 8.60 2.82
CA LEU A 45 7.39 7.38 3.60
C LEU A 45 8.67 7.12 4.38
N ILE A 46 9.82 7.18 3.71
CA ILE A 46 11.14 6.98 4.33
C ILE A 46 11.37 7.95 5.49
N LYS A 47 10.99 9.22 5.31
CA LYS A 47 11.08 10.23 6.37
C LYS A 47 10.27 9.83 7.61
N HIS A 48 9.04 9.35 7.41
CA HIS A 48 8.18 8.92 8.51
C HIS A 48 8.68 7.62 9.16
N MET A 49 9.17 6.67 8.37
CA MET A 49 9.77 5.43 8.89
C MET A 49 11.00 5.72 9.77
N ARG A 50 11.88 6.63 9.35
CA ARG A 50 13.03 7.08 10.16
C ARG A 50 12.59 7.72 11.47
N LYS A 51 11.57 8.58 11.43
CA LYS A 51 10.97 9.18 12.64
C LYS A 51 10.40 8.13 13.59
N ALA A 52 9.85 7.06 13.06
CA ALA A 52 9.31 5.94 13.83
C ALA A 52 10.41 5.00 14.37
N GLY A 53 11.68 5.25 14.09
CA GLY A 53 12.79 4.41 14.53
C GLY A 53 12.91 3.08 13.79
N ILE A 54 12.33 2.97 12.60
CA ILE A 54 12.40 1.75 11.80
C ILE A 54 13.77 1.66 11.14
N PRO A 55 14.55 0.58 11.35
CA PRO A 55 15.88 0.41 10.78
C PRO A 55 15.80 0.09 9.28
N LEU A 56 15.93 1.10 8.44
CA LEU A 56 15.80 0.96 6.98
C LEU A 56 16.91 0.14 6.35
N ASP A 57 18.10 0.14 6.94
CA ASP A 57 19.27 -0.58 6.41
C ASP A 57 19.09 -2.10 6.42
N SER A 58 18.23 -2.61 7.29
CA SER A 58 17.88 -4.04 7.38
C SER A 58 16.73 -4.46 6.45
N ILE A 59 16.06 -3.50 5.79
CA ILE A 59 14.88 -3.72 4.97
C ILE A 59 15.26 -3.59 3.50
N LYS A 60 15.18 -4.68 2.74
CA LYS A 60 15.50 -4.70 1.31
C LYS A 60 14.59 -3.80 0.45
N HIS A 61 13.32 -3.70 0.84
CA HIS A 61 12.30 -2.94 0.12
C HIS A 61 11.52 -2.07 1.10
N HIS A 62 11.65 -0.76 0.98
CA HIS A 62 11.04 0.23 1.89
C HIS A 62 10.27 1.35 1.16
N GLY A 63 9.81 1.09 -0.05
CA GLY A 63 8.91 1.98 -0.79
C GLY A 63 7.43 1.73 -0.47
N LEU A 64 6.53 2.53 -1.06
CA LEU A 64 5.08 2.38 -0.90
C LEU A 64 4.57 1.00 -1.29
N HIS A 65 5.20 0.36 -2.28
CA HIS A 65 4.88 -1.02 -2.66
C HIS A 65 5.13 -2.02 -1.53
N SER A 66 6.10 -1.78 -0.66
CA SER A 66 6.37 -2.67 0.48
C SER A 66 5.25 -2.64 1.51
N LEU A 67 4.60 -1.49 1.72
CA LEU A 67 3.42 -1.40 2.57
C LEU A 67 2.25 -2.20 2.00
N ARG A 68 2.04 -2.11 0.70
CA ARG A 68 1.02 -2.87 0.00
C ARG A 68 1.28 -4.39 0.09
N HIS A 69 2.54 -4.81 -0.09
CA HIS A 69 2.95 -6.20 0.09
C HIS A 69 2.73 -6.69 1.52
N SER A 70 3.11 -5.88 2.51
CA SER A 70 2.92 -6.20 3.92
C SER A 70 1.45 -6.36 4.27
N LEU A 71 0.58 -5.47 3.78
CA LEU A 71 -0.86 -5.58 3.97
C LEU A 71 -1.41 -6.87 3.36
N ALA A 72 -1.05 -7.16 2.11
CA ALA A 72 -1.50 -8.38 1.43
C ALA A 72 -1.06 -9.65 2.17
N THR A 73 0.20 -9.70 2.62
CA THR A 73 0.74 -10.83 3.37
C THR A 73 0.02 -11.00 4.70
N HIS A 74 -0.20 -9.91 5.43
CA HIS A 74 -0.93 -9.94 6.70
C HIS A 74 -2.37 -10.42 6.52
N MET A 75 -3.07 -9.95 5.50
CA MET A 75 -4.42 -10.42 5.18
C MET A 75 -4.46 -11.91 4.86
N LEU A 76 -3.45 -12.43 4.14
CA LEU A 76 -3.31 -13.86 3.85
C LEU A 76 -3.05 -14.68 5.11
N ASP A 77 -2.20 -14.19 6.00
CA ASP A 77 -1.87 -14.84 7.27
C ASP A 77 -3.08 -14.93 8.20
N GLU A 78 -3.97 -13.93 8.15
CA GLU A 78 -5.26 -13.91 8.83
C GLU A 78 -6.34 -14.78 8.14
N GLY A 79 -6.01 -15.47 7.08
CA GLY A 79 -6.91 -16.37 6.37
C GLY A 79 -7.95 -15.70 5.49
N ILE A 80 -7.74 -14.42 5.14
CA ILE A 80 -8.66 -13.68 4.28
C ILE A 80 -8.56 -14.24 2.84
N PRO A 81 -9.70 -14.54 2.17
CA PRO A 81 -9.69 -15.04 0.81
C PRO A 81 -8.97 -14.11 -0.16
N ILE A 82 -8.23 -14.68 -1.10
CA ILE A 82 -7.47 -13.94 -2.12
C ILE A 82 -8.36 -12.98 -2.91
N THR A 83 -9.59 -13.39 -3.22
CA THR A 83 -10.58 -12.55 -3.92
C THR A 83 -10.91 -11.26 -3.15
N SER A 84 -11.02 -11.37 -1.82
CA SER A 84 -11.24 -10.20 -0.95
C SER A 84 -10.01 -9.30 -0.91
N ILE A 85 -8.81 -9.89 -0.85
CA ILE A 85 -7.53 -9.15 -0.90
C ILE A 85 -7.40 -8.40 -2.23
N GLN A 86 -7.73 -9.05 -3.34
CA GLN A 86 -7.76 -8.41 -4.66
C GLN A 86 -8.71 -7.20 -4.68
N GLY A 87 -9.92 -7.36 -4.13
CA GLY A 87 -10.90 -6.28 -4.04
C GLY A 87 -10.38 -5.08 -3.21
N VAL A 88 -9.76 -5.35 -2.06
CA VAL A 88 -9.19 -4.30 -1.18
C VAL A 88 -8.03 -3.59 -1.85
N LEU A 89 -7.13 -4.31 -2.50
CA LEU A 89 -5.95 -3.76 -3.14
C LEU A 89 -6.23 -3.14 -4.52
N GLY A 90 -7.41 -3.36 -5.09
CA GLY A 90 -7.77 -2.85 -6.41
C GLY A 90 -6.96 -3.48 -7.54
N HIS A 91 -6.59 -4.75 -7.43
CA HIS A 91 -5.91 -5.49 -8.49
C HIS A 91 -6.91 -5.83 -9.59
N ILE A 92 -6.69 -5.31 -10.79
CA ILE A 92 -7.51 -5.59 -11.97
C ILE A 92 -7.09 -6.93 -12.63
N ASN A 93 -5.84 -7.37 -12.44
CA ASN A 93 -5.28 -8.57 -13.03
C ASN A 93 -4.89 -9.60 -11.96
N ALA A 94 -5.29 -10.85 -12.18
CA ALA A 94 -4.94 -12.00 -11.34
C ALA A 94 -3.42 -12.22 -11.18
N ASP A 95 -2.63 -11.86 -12.20
CA ASP A 95 -1.16 -12.00 -12.20
C ASP A 95 -0.47 -11.24 -11.07
N SER A 96 -1.02 -10.09 -10.67
CA SER A 96 -0.46 -9.30 -9.56
C SER A 96 -0.60 -10.03 -8.21
N THR A 97 -1.60 -10.91 -8.09
CA THR A 97 -1.88 -11.66 -6.85
C THR A 97 -1.08 -12.96 -6.79
N GLN A 98 -0.71 -13.54 -7.93
CA GLN A 98 0.11 -14.76 -7.97
C GLN A 98 1.48 -14.56 -7.32
N LYS A 99 2.01 -13.34 -7.32
CA LYS A 99 3.26 -13.01 -6.60
C LYS A 99 3.14 -13.20 -5.08
N TYR A 100 1.92 -13.12 -4.53
CA TYR A 100 1.66 -13.33 -3.10
C TYR A 100 1.41 -14.80 -2.76
N ILE A 101 0.91 -15.59 -3.71
CA ILE A 101 0.64 -17.02 -3.52
C ILE A 101 1.95 -17.79 -3.29
N GLY A 102 3.06 -17.38 -3.93
CA GLY A 102 4.38 -18.01 -3.74
C GLY A 102 4.97 -17.84 -2.33
N VAL A 103 4.44 -16.91 -1.53
CA VAL A 103 4.94 -16.64 -0.17
C VAL A 103 4.23 -17.49 0.88
N ASN A 104 3.05 -18.05 0.59
CA ASN A 104 2.26 -18.78 1.59
C ASN A 104 2.23 -20.29 1.39
N VAL A 105 3.40 -20.89 1.17
CA VAL A 105 3.59 -22.36 1.16
C VAL A 105 3.14 -23.00 2.49
N ARG A 106 3.12 -22.24 3.60
CA ARG A 106 2.63 -22.75 4.90
C ARG A 106 1.13 -22.99 4.92
N GLN A 107 0.32 -22.08 4.36
CA GLN A 107 -1.13 -22.26 4.28
C GLN A 107 -1.50 -23.35 3.27
N LEU A 108 -0.79 -23.45 2.14
CA LEU A 108 -0.97 -24.56 1.20
C LEU A 108 -0.63 -25.92 1.83
N ARG A 109 0.38 -25.99 2.70
CA ARG A 109 0.72 -27.20 3.43
C ARG A 109 -0.33 -27.58 4.47
N SER A 110 -0.93 -26.61 5.18
CA SER A 110 -2.01 -26.92 6.12
C SER A 110 -3.28 -27.43 5.42
N CYS A 111 -3.58 -26.93 4.23
CA CYS A 111 -4.68 -27.44 3.40
C CYS A 111 -4.39 -28.83 2.80
N ALA A 112 -3.11 -29.17 2.57
CA ALA A 112 -2.71 -30.47 2.00
C ALA A 112 -2.63 -31.59 3.04
N LEU A 113 -2.67 -31.29 4.34
CA LEU A 113 -2.59 -32.28 5.41
C LEU A 113 -3.97 -32.80 5.90
N GLU A 114 -5.07 -32.29 5.36
CA GLU A 114 -6.43 -32.79 5.67
C GLU A 114 -6.95 -33.84 4.69
N VAL A 115 -6.10 -34.44 3.89
CA VAL A 115 -6.42 -35.64 3.10
C VAL A 115 -5.69 -36.82 3.73
N THR A 116 -6.20 -37.29 4.86
CA THR A 116 -5.94 -38.63 5.35
C THR A 116 -7.27 -39.30 5.59
N ASP A 117 -7.52 -40.31 4.75
CA ASP A 117 -8.42 -41.47 4.81
C ASP A 117 -9.51 -41.52 5.89
#